data_819bb9f9eeac6ede5368bc280d59f80b
#
_entry.id   819bb9f9eeac6ede5368bc280d59f80b
#
_cell.length_a   1.000
_cell.length_b   1.000
_cell.length_c   1.000
_cell.angle_alpha   90.00
_cell.angle_beta   90.00
_cell.angle_gamma   90.00
#
_symmetry.space_group_name_H-M   'P 1'
#
loop_
_entity.id
_entity.type
_entity.pdbx_description
1 polymer ?
#
loop_
_entity_poly.entity_id
_entity_poly.type
_entity_poly.pdbx_seq_one_letter_code
_entity_poly.pdbx_strand_id
1 'polypeptide(L)'
;MTKKIIIILAVFLAGCTSNKTLKHPLDKSKSKTVVLENGLKVYLLSDPSFNVSAASVSVEVGSLDNPDDRQGLAHFLEHMLFLGTEKYPDVDEYSSYLKTYGGYSNAYTASVHTNYQFQVLPDGFEGALDRFSQFFISPLFTEEYTAREVNAVN
;
A
#
# COMPACT_ATOMS: atom_id res chain seq x y z
N MET A 1 -39.42 40.65 43.88
CA MET A 1 -38.43 39.60 43.52
C MET A 1 -38.75 39.09 42.11
N THR A 2 -38.07 39.65 41.14
CA THR A 2 -38.31 39.34 39.69
C THR A 2 -37.44 38.15 39.28
N LYS A 3 -38.09 37.02 38.99
CA LYS A 3 -37.40 35.81 38.45
C LYS A 3 -37.00 36.06 36.99
N LYS A 4 -35.71 36.14 36.73
CA LYS A 4 -35.14 36.13 35.35
C LYS A 4 -35.21 34.73 34.78
N ILE A 5 -36.00 34.53 33.73
CA ILE A 5 -36.05 33.32 32.94
C ILE A 5 -34.90 33.39 31.94
N ILE A 6 -33.92 32.49 32.09
CA ILE A 6 -32.82 32.31 31.12
C ILE A 6 -33.32 31.28 30.10
N ILE A 7 -33.55 31.70 28.85
CA ILE A 7 -33.86 30.82 27.74
C ILE A 7 -32.49 30.40 27.14
N ILE A 8 -32.11 29.13 27.34
CA ILE A 8 -30.95 28.54 26.65
C ILE A 8 -31.43 28.08 25.28
N LEU A 9 -31.03 28.82 24.24
CA LEU A 9 -31.25 28.41 22.86
C LEU A 9 -30.19 27.37 22.46
N ALA A 10 -30.55 26.08 22.52
CA ALA A 10 -29.73 25.00 22.02
C ALA A 10 -29.81 25.01 20.48
N VAL A 11 -28.78 25.55 19.83
CA VAL A 11 -28.61 25.41 18.37
C VAL A 11 -28.10 24.01 18.09
N PHE A 12 -29.01 23.12 17.68
CA PHE A 12 -28.62 21.84 17.08
C PHE A 12 -28.03 22.12 15.69
N LEU A 13 -26.70 22.14 15.61
CA LEU A 13 -25.99 22.01 14.34
C LEU A 13 -26.15 20.56 13.87
N ALA A 14 -27.21 20.29 13.12
CA ALA A 14 -27.33 19.08 12.32
C ALA A 14 -26.24 19.16 11.23
N GLY A 15 -25.05 18.64 11.54
CA GLY A 15 -23.99 18.44 10.55
C GLY A 15 -24.50 17.46 9.50
N CYS A 16 -24.89 17.96 8.33
CA CYS A 16 -25.09 17.12 7.15
C CYS A 16 -23.76 16.48 6.78
N THR A 17 -23.47 15.30 7.29
CA THR A 17 -22.43 14.44 6.76
C THR A 17 -22.92 13.77 5.47
N SER A 18 -23.13 14.59 4.43
CA SER A 18 -23.25 14.09 3.08
C SER A 18 -21.84 13.84 2.55
N ASN A 19 -21.34 12.63 2.73
CA ASN A 19 -20.13 12.14 2.06
C ASN A 19 -20.35 11.93 0.54
N LYS A 20 -21.01 12.86 -0.12
CA LYS A 20 -21.00 12.94 -1.58
C LYS A 20 -19.68 13.57 -1.99
N THR A 21 -18.69 12.75 -2.30
CA THR A 21 -17.54 13.17 -3.09
C THR A 21 -18.08 13.89 -4.34
N LEU A 22 -17.79 15.20 -4.46
CA LEU A 22 -18.14 15.98 -5.65
C LEU A 22 -17.34 15.42 -6.82
N LYS A 23 -17.99 14.60 -7.66
CA LYS A 23 -17.39 14.09 -8.90
C LYS A 23 -17.57 15.12 -10.01
N HIS A 24 -16.50 15.36 -10.78
CA HIS A 24 -16.61 16.13 -12.01
C HIS A 24 -17.55 15.40 -12.99
N PRO A 25 -18.41 16.10 -13.78
CA PRO A 25 -19.34 15.47 -14.72
C PRO A 25 -18.69 14.52 -15.74
N LEU A 26 -17.41 14.73 -16.06
CA LEU A 26 -16.62 13.87 -16.96
C LEU A 26 -15.89 12.73 -16.24
N ASP A 27 -15.91 12.69 -14.91
CA ASP A 27 -15.30 11.62 -14.13
C ASP A 27 -16.14 10.33 -14.21
N LYS A 28 -15.64 9.36 -14.96
CA LYS A 28 -16.24 8.02 -15.14
C LYS A 28 -15.71 7.00 -14.15
N SER A 29 -14.81 7.40 -13.25
CA SER A 29 -14.19 6.49 -12.28
C SER A 29 -15.24 5.87 -11.34
N LYS A 30 -14.98 4.65 -10.93
CA LYS A 30 -15.71 3.95 -9.85
C LYS A 30 -14.73 3.63 -8.75
N SER A 31 -15.11 3.88 -7.52
CA SER A 31 -14.29 3.54 -6.36
C SER A 31 -15.06 2.71 -5.34
N LYS A 32 -14.33 1.88 -4.60
CA LYS A 32 -14.86 1.08 -3.51
C LYS A 32 -13.81 0.94 -2.42
N THR A 33 -14.21 1.15 -1.17
CA THR A 33 -13.39 0.79 -0.01
C THR A 33 -13.88 -0.52 0.56
N VAL A 34 -12.96 -1.42 0.88
CA VAL A 34 -13.23 -2.73 1.51
C VAL A 34 -12.30 -2.87 2.70
N VAL A 35 -12.81 -3.45 3.78
CA VAL A 35 -11.98 -3.92 4.89
C VAL A 35 -12.08 -5.44 4.87
N LEU A 36 -10.94 -6.12 4.73
CA LEU A 36 -10.86 -7.57 4.73
C LEU A 36 -10.96 -8.12 6.17
N GLU A 37 -11.21 -9.42 6.32
CA GLU A 37 -11.37 -10.07 7.62
C GLU A 37 -10.13 -9.91 8.53
N ASN A 38 -8.94 -9.84 7.94
CA ASN A 38 -7.68 -9.58 8.66
C ASN A 38 -7.45 -8.11 9.01
N GLY A 39 -8.41 -7.20 8.73
CA GLY A 39 -8.32 -5.78 9.00
C GLY A 39 -7.65 -4.94 7.90
N LEU A 40 -7.14 -5.57 6.82
CA LEU A 40 -6.54 -4.83 5.71
C LEU A 40 -7.57 -3.92 5.04
N LYS A 41 -7.28 -2.63 4.99
CA LYS A 41 -8.10 -1.62 4.30
C LYS A 41 -7.66 -1.53 2.84
N VAL A 42 -8.60 -1.77 1.93
CA VAL A 42 -8.36 -1.76 0.49
C VAL A 42 -9.19 -0.66 -0.16
N TYR A 43 -8.54 0.21 -0.91
CA TYR A 43 -9.19 1.19 -1.78
C TYR A 43 -9.05 0.76 -3.24
N LEU A 44 -10.16 0.56 -3.91
CA LEU A 44 -10.23 0.17 -5.31
C LEU A 44 -10.68 1.38 -6.14
N LEU A 45 -9.97 1.65 -7.23
CA LEU A 45 -10.31 2.68 -8.21
C LEU A 45 -10.29 2.08 -9.61
N SER A 46 -11.34 2.27 -10.38
CA SER A 46 -11.44 1.83 -11.77
C SER A 46 -11.95 2.97 -12.65
N ASP A 47 -11.25 3.26 -13.73
CA ASP A 47 -11.66 4.22 -14.74
C ASP A 47 -11.36 3.64 -16.14
N PRO A 48 -12.35 3.64 -17.06
CA PRO A 48 -12.17 3.10 -18.40
C PRO A 48 -11.18 3.90 -19.27
N SER A 49 -10.76 5.09 -18.84
CA SER A 49 -9.75 5.91 -19.52
C SER A 49 -8.32 5.56 -19.12
N PHE A 50 -8.12 4.73 -18.06
CA PHE A 50 -6.78 4.33 -17.64
C PHE A 50 -6.21 3.28 -18.60
N ASN A 51 -5.02 3.55 -19.09
CA ASN A 51 -4.23 2.65 -19.93
C ASN A 51 -3.12 1.92 -19.17
N VAL A 52 -3.02 2.14 -17.86
CA VAL A 52 -2.14 1.43 -16.93
C VAL A 52 -2.92 1.01 -15.69
N SER A 53 -2.46 -0.06 -15.07
CA SER A 53 -2.95 -0.54 -13.78
C SER A 53 -1.82 -0.51 -12.76
N ALA A 54 -2.13 -0.18 -11.52
CA ALA A 54 -1.15 -0.08 -10.44
C ALA A 54 -1.72 -0.62 -9.13
N ALA A 55 -0.85 -1.08 -8.26
CA ALA A 55 -1.18 -1.36 -6.88
C ALA A 55 -0.09 -0.83 -5.94
N SER A 56 -0.48 -0.49 -4.72
CA SER A 56 0.41 -0.06 -3.66
C SER A 56 -0.04 -0.63 -2.32
N VAL A 57 0.93 -1.04 -1.50
CA VAL A 57 0.72 -1.46 -0.10
C VAL A 57 1.55 -0.55 0.78
N SER A 58 0.93 0.04 1.79
CA SER A 58 1.59 0.79 2.84
C SER A 58 1.52 0.01 4.15
N VAL A 59 2.68 -0.26 4.73
CA VAL A 59 2.83 -0.91 6.04
C VAL A 59 3.20 0.18 7.05
N GLU A 60 2.48 0.28 8.15
CA GLU A 60 2.71 1.29 9.20
C GLU A 60 3.89 0.89 10.10
N VAL A 61 5.04 0.61 9.48
CA VAL A 61 6.34 0.35 10.10
C VAL A 61 7.41 1.06 9.29
N GLY A 62 8.26 1.82 9.93
CA GLY A 62 9.32 2.60 9.29
C GLY A 62 10.62 2.61 10.09
N SER A 63 11.52 3.54 9.78
CA SER A 63 12.85 3.58 10.41
C SER A 63 12.81 3.91 11.91
N LEU A 64 11.77 4.55 12.42
CA LEU A 64 11.59 4.82 13.86
C LEU A 64 11.16 3.60 14.66
N ASP A 65 10.70 2.54 13.99
CA ASP A 65 10.29 1.28 14.62
C ASP A 65 11.46 0.28 14.72
N ASN A 66 12.63 0.64 14.20
CA ASN A 66 13.80 -0.22 14.31
C ASN A 66 14.23 -0.42 15.76
N PRO A 67 14.59 -1.65 16.17
CA PRO A 67 15.25 -1.87 17.46
C PRO A 67 16.54 -1.05 17.57
N ASP A 68 16.86 -0.58 18.78
CA ASP A 68 18.04 0.27 19.01
C ASP A 68 19.36 -0.39 18.56
N ASP A 69 19.45 -1.72 18.72
CA ASP A 69 20.60 -2.55 18.34
C ASP A 69 20.59 -3.00 16.88
N ARG A 70 19.56 -2.62 16.10
CA ARG A 70 19.37 -3.05 14.71
C ARG A 70 18.79 -1.94 13.83
N GLN A 71 19.51 -0.85 13.74
CA GLN A 71 19.12 0.27 12.88
C GLN A 71 19.15 -0.17 11.41
N GLY A 72 18.18 0.31 10.62
CA GLY A 72 18.03 -0.07 9.20
C GLY A 72 17.24 -1.35 8.95
N LEU A 73 16.73 -2.05 9.97
CA LEU A 73 16.01 -3.32 9.81
C LEU A 73 14.77 -3.20 8.91
N ALA A 74 13.98 -2.12 9.03
CA ALA A 74 12.80 -1.91 8.18
C ALA A 74 13.20 -1.74 6.70
N HIS A 75 14.25 -0.99 6.42
CA HIS A 75 14.78 -0.80 5.06
C HIS A 75 15.40 -2.09 4.51
N PHE A 76 16.11 -2.83 5.35
CA PHE A 76 16.63 -4.14 4.98
C PHE A 76 15.50 -5.11 4.60
N LEU A 77 14.41 -5.16 5.39
CA LEU A 77 13.23 -5.97 5.07
C LEU A 77 12.59 -5.54 3.74
N GLU A 78 12.56 -4.24 3.48
CA GLU A 78 12.07 -3.71 2.20
C GLU A 78 12.80 -4.35 1.01
N HIS A 79 14.13 -4.40 1.04
CA HIS A 79 14.93 -5.04 0.01
C HIS A 79 14.65 -6.54 -0.08
N MET A 80 14.60 -7.22 1.06
CA MET A 80 14.46 -8.68 1.13
C MET A 80 13.15 -9.18 0.51
N LEU A 81 12.07 -8.42 0.56
CA LEU A 81 10.77 -8.83 0.01
C LEU A 81 10.77 -8.99 -1.51
N PHE A 82 11.73 -8.38 -2.21
CA PHE A 82 11.89 -8.52 -3.66
C PHE A 82 12.70 -9.76 -4.09
N LEU A 83 13.26 -10.51 -3.14
CA LEU A 83 14.23 -11.58 -3.42
C LEU A 83 13.59 -12.97 -3.48
N GLY A 84 12.37 -13.05 -4.00
CA GLY A 84 11.65 -14.30 -4.21
C GLY A 84 10.66 -14.65 -3.10
N THR A 85 9.71 -15.49 -3.46
CA THR A 85 8.66 -16.00 -2.58
C THR A 85 8.51 -17.50 -2.77
N GLU A 86 7.83 -18.20 -1.86
CA GLU A 86 7.61 -19.65 -2.03
C GLU A 86 6.95 -20.00 -3.37
N LYS A 87 5.99 -19.20 -3.81
CA LYS A 87 5.29 -19.41 -5.08
C LYS A 87 6.12 -19.02 -6.30
N TYR A 88 6.98 -18.02 -6.17
CA TYR A 88 7.83 -17.47 -7.22
C TYR A 88 9.27 -17.34 -6.68
N PRO A 89 10.02 -18.46 -6.63
CA PRO A 89 11.31 -18.48 -5.94
C PRO A 89 12.47 -17.81 -6.70
N ASP A 90 12.33 -17.61 -8.01
CA ASP A 90 13.34 -16.92 -8.80
C ASP A 90 13.32 -15.42 -8.51
N VAL A 91 14.44 -14.85 -8.10
CA VAL A 91 14.59 -13.44 -7.72
C VAL A 91 14.32 -12.47 -8.86
N ASP A 92 14.58 -12.88 -10.10
CA ASP A 92 14.37 -12.05 -11.28
C ASP A 92 12.96 -12.19 -11.87
N GLU A 93 12.19 -13.16 -11.42
CA GLU A 93 10.90 -13.51 -12.02
C GLU A 93 9.89 -12.36 -11.95
N TYR A 94 9.75 -11.73 -10.77
CA TYR A 94 8.83 -10.60 -10.61
C TYR A 94 9.20 -9.42 -11.51
N SER A 95 10.46 -9.02 -11.52
CA SER A 95 10.93 -7.91 -12.35
C SER A 95 10.80 -8.20 -13.84
N SER A 96 11.07 -9.44 -14.24
CA SER A 96 10.93 -9.91 -15.63
C SER A 96 9.46 -9.94 -16.06
N TYR A 97 8.57 -10.39 -15.19
CA TYR A 97 7.13 -10.35 -15.44
C TYR A 97 6.64 -8.91 -15.66
N LEU A 98 6.99 -7.98 -14.75
CA LEU A 98 6.60 -6.58 -14.91
C LEU A 98 7.10 -5.98 -16.22
N LYS A 99 8.37 -6.22 -16.57
CA LYS A 99 8.97 -5.73 -17.83
C LYS A 99 8.25 -6.27 -19.05
N THR A 100 7.80 -7.54 -19.04
CA THR A 100 7.04 -8.15 -20.15
C THR A 100 5.75 -7.38 -20.44
N TYR A 101 5.14 -6.81 -19.40
CA TYR A 101 3.93 -5.99 -19.50
C TYR A 101 4.20 -4.48 -19.40
N GLY A 102 5.41 -4.03 -19.75
CA GLY A 102 5.79 -2.62 -19.79
C GLY A 102 5.74 -1.91 -18.44
N GLY A 103 5.89 -2.68 -17.36
CA GLY A 103 5.76 -2.20 -15.99
C GLY A 103 7.08 -2.10 -15.23
N TYR A 104 6.96 -1.58 -14.03
CA TYR A 104 8.04 -1.51 -13.04
C TYR A 104 7.47 -1.55 -11.62
N SER A 105 8.33 -1.77 -10.64
CA SER A 105 8.04 -1.66 -9.22
C SER A 105 9.06 -0.77 -8.53
N ASN A 106 8.66 -0.26 -7.38
CA ASN A 106 9.53 0.46 -6.46
C ASN A 106 9.04 0.29 -5.02
N ALA A 107 9.90 0.60 -4.06
CA ALA A 107 9.54 0.70 -2.66
C ALA A 107 10.34 1.84 -2.01
N TYR A 108 9.96 2.22 -0.81
CA TYR A 108 10.72 3.12 0.05
C TYR A 108 10.33 2.93 1.51
N THR A 109 11.31 3.11 2.40
CA THR A 109 11.13 3.13 3.85
C THR A 109 11.25 4.56 4.36
N ALA A 110 10.15 5.09 4.89
CA ALA A 110 10.10 6.38 5.57
C ALA A 110 10.25 6.21 7.09
N SER A 111 10.08 7.31 7.84
CA SER A 111 10.20 7.27 9.30
C SER A 111 9.17 6.39 9.99
N VAL A 112 7.92 6.39 9.52
CA VAL A 112 6.77 5.74 10.19
C VAL A 112 6.02 4.76 9.29
N HIS A 113 6.46 4.56 8.06
CA HIS A 113 5.84 3.59 7.15
C HIS A 113 6.81 3.14 6.08
N THR A 114 6.56 1.96 5.51
CA THR A 114 7.21 1.43 4.32
C THR A 114 6.15 1.23 3.23
N ASN A 115 6.43 1.70 2.03
CA ASN A 115 5.53 1.59 0.88
C ASN A 115 6.14 0.72 -0.20
N TYR A 116 5.32 -0.14 -0.79
CA TYR A 116 5.63 -0.98 -1.94
C TYR A 116 4.64 -0.68 -3.05
N GLN A 117 5.10 -0.60 -4.30
CA GLN A 117 4.21 -0.27 -5.41
C GLN A 117 4.70 -0.88 -6.73
N PHE A 118 3.76 -1.13 -7.63
CA PHE A 118 4.06 -1.47 -9.01
C PHE A 118 3.03 -0.86 -9.96
N GLN A 119 3.40 -0.77 -11.24
CA GLN A 119 2.48 -0.52 -12.33
C GLN A 119 2.80 -1.42 -13.53
N VAL A 120 1.77 -1.74 -14.32
CA VAL A 120 1.86 -2.54 -15.54
C VAL A 120 0.75 -2.14 -16.51
N LEU A 121 0.82 -2.60 -17.76
CA LEU A 121 -0.35 -2.59 -18.64
C LEU A 121 -1.48 -3.46 -18.06
N PRO A 122 -2.76 -3.14 -18.34
CA PRO A 122 -3.91 -3.83 -17.73
C PRO A 122 -3.88 -5.36 -17.87
N ASP A 123 -3.43 -5.89 -19.00
CA ASP A 123 -3.37 -7.32 -19.26
C ASP A 123 -2.40 -8.08 -18.33
N GLY A 124 -1.41 -7.39 -17.78
CA GLY A 124 -0.46 -7.94 -16.82
C GLY A 124 -0.87 -7.79 -15.36
N PHE A 125 -1.96 -7.07 -15.06
CA PHE A 125 -2.25 -6.63 -13.69
C PHE A 125 -2.52 -7.77 -12.71
N GLU A 126 -3.37 -8.73 -13.09
CA GLU A 126 -3.74 -9.84 -12.21
C GLU A 126 -2.53 -10.69 -11.82
N GLY A 127 -1.70 -11.05 -12.81
CA GLY A 127 -0.48 -11.81 -12.55
C GLY A 127 0.59 -11.03 -11.78
N ALA A 128 0.68 -9.71 -11.97
CA ALA A 128 1.56 -8.85 -11.19
C ALA A 128 1.07 -8.74 -9.73
N LEU A 129 -0.24 -8.59 -9.53
CA LEU A 129 -0.84 -8.50 -8.20
C LEU A 129 -0.69 -9.81 -7.42
N ASP A 130 -0.86 -10.96 -8.07
CA ASP A 130 -0.63 -12.27 -7.45
C ASP A 130 0.81 -12.40 -6.96
N ARG A 131 1.81 -12.05 -7.77
CA ARG A 131 3.23 -12.04 -7.39
C ARG A 131 3.53 -11.08 -6.24
N PHE A 132 3.05 -9.87 -6.38
CA PHE A 132 3.21 -8.81 -5.39
C PHE A 132 2.61 -9.17 -4.03
N SER A 133 1.46 -9.84 -4.01
CA SER A 133 0.81 -10.29 -2.77
C SER A 133 1.65 -11.30 -2.01
N GLN A 134 2.42 -12.14 -2.72
CA GLN A 134 3.28 -13.15 -2.09
C GLN A 134 4.42 -12.56 -1.25
N PHE A 135 4.83 -11.32 -1.51
CA PHE A 135 5.78 -10.60 -0.68
C PHE A 135 5.35 -10.54 0.79
N PHE A 136 4.03 -10.45 1.03
CA PHE A 136 3.43 -10.31 2.35
C PHE A 136 2.84 -11.61 2.90
N ILE A 137 2.87 -12.70 2.12
CA ILE A 137 2.32 -14.00 2.49
C ILE A 137 3.43 -14.99 2.83
N SER A 138 4.40 -15.15 1.92
CA SER A 138 5.43 -16.18 2.02
C SER A 138 6.74 -15.76 1.35
N PRO A 139 7.39 -14.66 1.82
CA PRO A 139 8.68 -14.25 1.28
C PRO A 139 9.74 -15.30 1.62
N LEU A 140 10.71 -15.47 0.72
CA LEU A 140 11.89 -16.31 0.96
C LEU A 140 13.04 -15.44 1.53
N PHE A 141 13.54 -15.84 2.70
CA PHE A 141 14.72 -15.22 3.33
C PHE A 141 15.90 -16.20 3.25
N THR A 142 16.42 -16.39 2.03
CA THR A 142 17.56 -17.30 1.84
C THR A 142 18.83 -16.72 2.45
N GLU A 143 19.67 -17.56 3.03
CA GLU A 143 20.91 -17.13 3.69
C GLU A 143 21.83 -16.38 2.70
N GLU A 144 21.92 -16.87 1.46
CA GLU A 144 22.75 -16.26 0.42
C GLU A 144 22.35 -14.80 0.13
N TYR A 145 21.06 -14.54 -0.12
CA TYR A 145 20.59 -13.20 -0.43
C TYR A 145 20.59 -12.30 0.79
N THR A 146 20.28 -12.85 1.97
CA THR A 146 20.39 -12.13 3.24
C THR A 146 21.79 -11.57 3.46
N ALA A 147 22.83 -12.39 3.26
CA ALA A 147 24.21 -11.97 3.41
C ALA A 147 24.64 -10.89 2.39
N ARG A 148 24.10 -10.96 1.17
CA ARG A 148 24.37 -9.94 0.12
C ARG A 148 23.71 -8.60 0.46
N GLU A 149 22.45 -8.61 0.88
CA GLU A 149 21.70 -7.37 1.20
C GLU A 149 22.22 -6.69 2.47
N VAL A 150 22.68 -7.44 3.49
CA VAL A 150 23.36 -6.84 4.65
C VAL A 150 24.55 -5.97 4.23
N ASN A 151 25.32 -6.42 3.22
CA ASN A 151 26.45 -5.64 2.70
C ASN A 151 26.03 -4.46 1.81
N ALA A 152 24.85 -4.49 1.23
CA ALA A 152 24.35 -3.44 0.35
C ALA A 152 23.67 -2.29 1.12
N VAL A 153 23.07 -2.59 2.29
CA VAL A 153 22.32 -1.60 3.11
C VAL A 153 23.21 -0.92 4.16
N ASN A 154 24.38 -1.48 4.52
CA ASN A 154 25.39 -0.88 5.39
C ASN A 154 26.31 0.04 4.58
#